data_f189979b39a2339303f809a3be4cd781
#
_entry.id   f189979b39a2339303f809a3be4cd781
#
_cell.length_a   1.000
_cell.length_b   1.000
_cell.length_c   1.000
_cell.angle_alpha   90.00
_cell.angle_beta   90.00
_cell.angle_gamma   90.00
#
_symmetry.space_group_name_H-M   'P 1'
#
loop_
_entity.id
_entity.type
_entity.pdbx_description
1 polymer ?
#
loop_
_entity_poly.entity_id
_entity_poly.type
_entity_poly.pdbx_seq_one_letter_code
_entity_poly.pdbx_strand_id
1 'polypeptide(L)'
;CITGVTRLKDMSIFSVGYDISDMSYNSAVSAITGFTREEIRKYYADYIDRVLYFWKGIPEEKVTEENRNELLDRLAEEYNGYCFDDMNKNKVFSTWSVNKFFSEAMLRKEVIFGDYWYENGGIPTILANYLKTHQFDICDYSDDISVNYYDFTNPVTLLDIDQRVLMCQTGYLTLNSVLQPYQVKLRIPNNEVKRALAAVFSSRIFSSYIKTSPDFRDIFCSGNADDIVSELNRMFNSLSYEQYPIKNEKSVQAYIHVFMLGGNMPVRTEIQSATGRADIILEYDKRRLILELKYAETEDDCEKKLREAAEQITSRKYGDTLPVKPAMKLALVFNGDSRVRQFTHYKEVC
;
A
#
# COMPACT_ATOMS: atom_id res chain seq x y z
N CYS A 1 23.42 -14.45 19.46
CA CYS A 1 22.49 -13.91 18.45
C CYS A 1 22.76 -12.44 18.26
N ILE A 2 22.84 -11.98 17.01
CA ILE A 2 23.00 -10.56 16.66
C ILE A 2 21.76 -10.21 15.83
N THR A 3 21.09 -9.11 16.16
CA THR A 3 19.96 -8.58 15.42
C THR A 3 20.18 -7.09 15.11
N GLY A 4 19.62 -6.60 14.02
CA GLY A 4 19.73 -5.20 13.62
C GLY A 4 18.64 -4.82 12.62
N VAL A 5 18.43 -3.50 12.44
CA VAL A 5 17.45 -2.98 11.48
C VAL A 5 17.97 -3.09 10.04
N THR A 6 19.27 -2.94 9.85
CA THR A 6 19.90 -3.00 8.52
C THR A 6 20.92 -4.11 8.44
N ARG A 7 20.97 -4.74 7.26
CA ARG A 7 21.92 -5.79 6.91
C ARG A 7 22.93 -5.20 5.91
N LEU A 8 24.04 -4.68 6.45
CA LEU A 8 25.14 -4.13 5.64
C LEU A 8 26.39 -4.97 5.85
N LYS A 9 27.04 -5.40 4.77
CA LYS A 9 28.24 -6.27 4.82
C LYS A 9 29.51 -5.53 5.22
N ASP A 10 29.54 -4.22 5.11
CA ASP A 10 30.71 -3.41 5.47
C ASP A 10 30.84 -3.16 6.99
N MET A 11 30.02 -3.80 7.80
CA MET A 11 30.19 -3.75 9.24
C MET A 11 31.35 -4.66 9.66
N SER A 12 32.30 -4.10 10.43
CA SER A 12 33.51 -4.79 10.90
C SER A 12 33.25 -6.17 11.56
N ILE A 13 32.06 -6.40 12.05
CA ILE A 13 31.64 -7.65 12.67
C ILE A 13 31.63 -8.83 11.67
N PHE A 14 31.38 -8.59 10.39
CA PHE A 14 31.40 -9.63 9.36
C PHE A 14 32.80 -9.89 8.81
N SER A 15 33.74 -8.98 9.03
CA SER A 15 35.13 -9.16 8.62
C SER A 15 35.96 -9.99 9.63
N VAL A 16 35.48 -10.14 10.87
CA VAL A 16 36.19 -10.80 11.97
C VAL A 16 35.57 -12.17 12.34
N GLY A 17 34.31 -12.42 12.02
CA GLY A 17 33.58 -13.61 12.45
C GLY A 17 33.31 -14.60 11.34
N TYR A 18 34.26 -15.48 11.02
CA TYR A 18 34.06 -16.57 10.04
C TYR A 18 32.97 -17.57 10.44
N ASP A 19 32.57 -17.60 11.72
CA ASP A 19 31.61 -18.55 12.27
C ASP A 19 30.18 -18.00 12.40
N ILE A 20 29.91 -16.77 11.88
CA ILE A 20 28.60 -16.17 11.93
C ILE A 20 27.80 -16.56 10.68
N SER A 21 26.75 -17.35 10.88
CA SER A 21 25.78 -17.68 9.83
C SER A 21 24.66 -16.64 9.77
N ASP A 22 24.43 -16.08 8.60
CA ASP A 22 23.32 -15.17 8.35
C ASP A 22 22.01 -15.98 8.17
N MET A 23 21.08 -15.80 9.07
CA MET A 23 19.79 -16.49 9.10
C MET A 23 18.62 -15.57 8.73
N SER A 24 18.87 -14.36 8.21
CA SER A 24 17.87 -13.30 8.02
C SER A 24 16.67 -13.73 7.16
N TYR A 25 16.87 -14.63 6.21
CA TYR A 25 15.82 -15.12 5.31
C TYR A 25 15.70 -16.65 5.32
N ASN A 26 16.20 -17.29 6.38
CA ASN A 26 16.12 -18.73 6.49
C ASN A 26 14.74 -19.18 6.98
N SER A 27 14.09 -20.07 6.22
CA SER A 27 12.74 -20.57 6.50
C SER A 27 12.57 -21.18 7.89
N ALA A 28 13.65 -21.77 8.45
CA ALA A 28 13.60 -22.41 9.78
C ALA A 28 13.39 -21.41 10.95
N VAL A 29 13.71 -20.13 10.75
CA VAL A 29 13.59 -19.06 11.77
C VAL A 29 12.73 -17.88 11.31
N SER A 30 12.11 -17.99 10.16
CA SER A 30 11.40 -16.91 9.50
C SER A 30 10.18 -16.35 10.27
N ALA A 31 9.60 -17.15 11.17
CA ALA A 31 8.47 -16.74 12.00
C ALA A 31 8.87 -16.19 13.38
N ILE A 32 10.17 -16.15 13.72
CA ILE A 32 10.61 -15.79 15.08
C ILE A 32 10.37 -14.32 15.45
N THR A 33 10.22 -13.44 14.47
CA THR A 33 10.10 -11.99 14.65
C THR A 33 8.68 -11.47 14.47
N GLY A 34 7.70 -12.34 14.19
CA GLY A 34 6.30 -11.98 13.98
C GLY A 34 5.34 -12.95 14.65
N PHE A 35 4.05 -12.67 14.61
CA PHE A 35 3.02 -13.63 14.99
C PHE A 35 2.51 -14.38 13.77
N THR A 36 2.34 -15.70 13.91
CA THR A 36 1.53 -16.50 12.99
C THR A 36 0.03 -16.31 13.30
N ARG A 37 -0.82 -16.69 12.35
CA ARG A 37 -2.29 -16.66 12.56
C ARG A 37 -2.71 -17.57 13.72
N GLU A 38 -2.08 -18.72 13.85
CA GLU A 38 -2.34 -19.71 14.89
C GLU A 38 -1.95 -19.17 16.26
N GLU A 39 -0.83 -18.46 16.37
CA GLU A 39 -0.40 -17.81 17.60
C GLU A 39 -1.37 -16.70 18.02
N ILE A 40 -1.83 -15.85 17.09
CA ILE A 40 -2.84 -14.84 17.39
C ILE A 40 -4.12 -15.52 17.87
N ARG A 41 -4.61 -16.54 17.18
CA ARG A 41 -5.80 -17.29 17.58
C ARG A 41 -5.65 -17.88 18.99
N LYS A 42 -4.47 -18.38 19.34
CA LYS A 42 -4.18 -19.00 20.64
C LYS A 42 -4.02 -17.98 21.75
N TYR A 43 -3.18 -16.95 21.54
CA TYR A 43 -2.78 -16.05 22.62
C TYR A 43 -3.76 -14.91 22.84
N TYR A 44 -4.58 -14.58 21.83
CA TYR A 44 -5.57 -13.51 21.90
C TYR A 44 -7.02 -14.03 21.89
N ALA A 45 -7.25 -15.31 22.18
CA ALA A 45 -8.59 -15.95 22.11
C ALA A 45 -9.66 -15.13 22.84
N ASP A 46 -9.42 -14.78 24.11
CA ASP A 46 -10.36 -14.00 24.94
C ASP A 46 -10.57 -12.57 24.44
N TYR A 47 -9.54 -11.99 23.81
CA TYR A 47 -9.62 -10.64 23.23
C TYR A 47 -10.38 -10.65 21.90
N ILE A 48 -10.23 -11.69 21.09
CA ILE A 48 -10.94 -11.85 19.81
C ILE A 48 -12.44 -11.76 20.00
N ASP A 49 -13.00 -12.49 20.96
CA ASP A 49 -14.44 -12.54 21.21
C ASP A 49 -14.98 -11.18 21.71
N ARG A 50 -14.22 -10.48 22.57
CA ARG A 50 -14.54 -9.12 23.00
C ARG A 50 -14.45 -8.09 21.85
N VAL A 51 -13.46 -8.21 20.99
CA VAL A 51 -13.33 -7.35 19.80
C VAL A 51 -14.52 -7.56 18.87
N LEU A 52 -14.98 -8.78 18.66
CA LEU A 52 -16.17 -9.07 17.86
C LEU A 52 -17.44 -8.44 18.45
N TYR A 53 -17.56 -8.40 19.78
CA TYR A 53 -18.63 -7.65 20.44
C TYR A 53 -18.54 -6.15 20.16
N PHE A 54 -17.35 -5.53 20.29
CA PHE A 54 -17.19 -4.10 20.04
C PHE A 54 -17.34 -3.75 18.55
N TRP A 55 -16.97 -4.65 17.65
CA TRP A 55 -16.98 -4.41 16.19
C TRP A 55 -18.36 -4.63 15.57
N LYS A 56 -19.05 -5.72 15.97
CA LYS A 56 -20.29 -6.18 15.32
C LYS A 56 -21.47 -6.32 16.27
N GLY A 57 -21.29 -6.07 17.56
CA GLY A 57 -22.31 -6.29 18.57
C GLY A 57 -22.66 -7.76 18.80
N ILE A 58 -21.76 -8.68 18.46
CA ILE A 58 -21.98 -10.13 18.63
C ILE A 58 -21.67 -10.50 20.10
N PRO A 59 -22.64 -10.97 20.89
CA PRO A 59 -22.38 -11.42 22.26
C PRO A 59 -21.38 -12.58 22.28
N GLU A 60 -20.49 -12.63 23.29
CA GLU A 60 -19.42 -13.62 23.38
C GLU A 60 -19.94 -15.07 23.25
N GLU A 61 -21.08 -15.37 23.85
CA GLU A 61 -21.72 -16.70 23.79
C GLU A 61 -22.29 -17.07 22.40
N LYS A 62 -22.36 -16.11 21.47
CA LYS A 62 -22.84 -16.31 20.09
C LYS A 62 -21.73 -16.22 19.05
N VAL A 63 -20.50 -16.03 19.48
CA VAL A 63 -19.35 -15.97 18.58
C VAL A 63 -19.11 -17.34 17.95
N THR A 64 -19.04 -17.36 16.63
CA THR A 64 -18.73 -18.57 15.85
C THR A 64 -17.28 -18.56 15.35
N GLU A 65 -16.78 -19.71 14.91
CA GLU A 65 -15.46 -19.79 14.27
C GLU A 65 -15.41 -18.98 12.96
N GLU A 66 -16.51 -18.83 12.27
CA GLU A 66 -16.62 -17.98 11.08
C GLU A 66 -16.38 -16.51 11.43
N ASN A 67 -17.00 -16.01 12.52
CA ASN A 67 -16.77 -14.65 13.00
C ASN A 67 -15.31 -14.41 13.40
N ARG A 68 -14.69 -15.38 14.09
CA ARG A 68 -13.27 -15.30 14.45
C ARG A 68 -12.37 -15.28 13.22
N ASN A 69 -12.66 -16.11 12.22
CA ASN A 69 -11.92 -16.13 10.97
C ASN A 69 -12.06 -14.81 10.21
N GLU A 70 -13.25 -14.22 10.15
CA GLU A 70 -13.48 -12.93 9.51
C GLU A 70 -12.65 -11.81 10.16
N LEU A 71 -12.59 -11.76 11.50
CA LEU A 71 -11.73 -10.80 12.20
C LEU A 71 -10.24 -11.05 11.89
N LEU A 72 -9.81 -12.32 11.91
CA LEU A 72 -8.43 -12.68 11.62
C LEU A 72 -8.06 -12.39 10.15
N ASP A 73 -8.99 -12.53 9.21
CA ASP A 73 -8.79 -12.16 7.81
C ASP A 73 -8.64 -10.66 7.67
N ARG A 74 -9.49 -9.89 8.36
CA ARG A 74 -9.38 -8.43 8.38
C ARG A 74 -8.07 -7.96 9.02
N LEU A 75 -7.65 -8.57 10.12
CA LEU A 75 -6.34 -8.31 10.73
C LEU A 75 -5.19 -8.67 9.78
N ALA A 76 -5.34 -9.73 8.98
CA ALA A 76 -4.33 -10.13 8.03
C ALA A 76 -4.16 -9.11 6.89
N GLU A 77 -5.25 -8.54 6.38
CA GLU A 77 -5.18 -7.46 5.39
C GLU A 77 -4.43 -6.24 5.93
N GLU A 78 -4.61 -5.92 7.21
CA GLU A 78 -4.04 -4.72 7.81
C GLU A 78 -2.61 -4.91 8.32
N TYR A 79 -2.26 -6.05 8.93
CA TYR A 79 -1.04 -6.19 9.72
C TYR A 79 -0.18 -7.41 9.41
N ASN A 80 -0.62 -8.31 8.51
CA ASN A 80 0.13 -9.49 8.10
C ASN A 80 1.02 -9.19 6.88
N GLY A 81 1.61 -10.23 6.34
CA GLY A 81 2.24 -10.22 5.02
C GLY A 81 3.75 -10.07 5.04
N TYR A 82 4.37 -9.80 6.19
CA TYR A 82 5.82 -9.81 6.30
C TYR A 82 6.37 -11.22 6.05
N CYS A 83 7.35 -11.31 5.18
CA CYS A 83 7.99 -12.55 4.80
C CYS A 83 9.51 -12.45 5.00
N PHE A 84 10.03 -13.25 5.91
CA PHE A 84 11.46 -13.43 6.18
C PHE A 84 11.91 -14.83 5.75
N ASP A 85 11.31 -15.35 4.69
CA ASP A 85 11.45 -16.71 4.20
C ASP A 85 11.76 -16.69 2.70
N ASP A 86 12.96 -17.10 2.33
CA ASP A 86 13.39 -17.17 0.93
C ASP A 86 12.57 -18.17 0.10
N MET A 87 11.90 -19.10 0.75
CA MET A 87 10.95 -20.03 0.12
C MET A 87 9.52 -19.50 0.05
N ASN A 88 9.25 -18.31 0.61
CA ASN A 88 7.95 -17.63 0.67
C ASN A 88 6.80 -18.50 1.27
N LYS A 89 7.10 -19.36 2.22
CA LYS A 89 6.11 -20.23 2.87
C LYS A 89 5.46 -19.58 4.08
N ASN A 90 6.25 -18.83 4.86
CA ASN A 90 5.85 -18.27 6.14
C ASN A 90 5.62 -16.76 6.01
N LYS A 91 4.42 -16.31 6.35
CA LYS A 91 4.09 -14.91 6.49
C LYS A 91 3.66 -14.63 7.92
N VAL A 92 4.12 -13.51 8.47
CA VAL A 92 3.88 -13.15 9.85
C VAL A 92 3.27 -11.77 9.98
N PHE A 93 2.51 -11.58 11.04
CA PHE A 93 1.95 -10.29 11.44
C PHE A 93 3.00 -9.45 12.16
N SER A 94 2.89 -8.14 12.04
CA SER A 94 3.60 -7.20 12.89
C SER A 94 3.16 -7.40 14.35
N THR A 95 4.11 -7.80 15.21
CA THR A 95 3.83 -8.00 16.64
C THR A 95 3.37 -6.71 17.31
N TRP A 96 3.96 -5.59 16.92
CA TRP A 96 3.60 -4.27 17.44
C TRP A 96 2.18 -3.90 17.09
N SER A 97 1.82 -3.96 15.81
CA SER A 97 0.50 -3.54 15.32
C SER A 97 -0.61 -4.40 15.90
N VAL A 98 -0.41 -5.72 15.99
CA VAL A 98 -1.38 -6.64 16.61
C VAL A 98 -1.57 -6.34 18.10
N ASN A 99 -0.47 -6.19 18.86
CA ASN A 99 -0.55 -5.84 20.27
C ASN A 99 -1.30 -4.52 20.49
N LYS A 100 -0.96 -3.50 19.67
CA LYS A 100 -1.57 -2.18 19.76
C LYS A 100 -3.04 -2.21 19.41
N PHE A 101 -3.43 -2.94 18.35
CA PHE A 101 -4.82 -3.13 17.96
C PHE A 101 -5.66 -3.68 19.11
N PHE A 102 -5.25 -4.80 19.71
CA PHE A 102 -6.02 -5.39 20.81
C PHE A 102 -6.02 -4.49 22.05
N SER A 103 -4.90 -3.85 22.38
CA SER A 103 -4.81 -2.92 23.51
C SER A 103 -5.77 -1.72 23.34
N GLU A 104 -5.77 -1.07 22.17
CA GLU A 104 -6.66 0.06 21.89
C GLU A 104 -8.13 -0.36 21.87
N ALA A 105 -8.44 -1.50 21.27
CA ALA A 105 -9.82 -2.02 21.26
C ALA A 105 -10.36 -2.28 22.68
N MET A 106 -9.54 -2.83 23.57
CA MET A 106 -9.93 -3.03 24.97
C MET A 106 -10.09 -1.72 25.73
N LEU A 107 -9.20 -0.76 25.52
CA LEU A 107 -9.20 0.52 26.20
C LEU A 107 -10.38 1.39 25.79
N ARG A 108 -10.64 1.48 24.48
CA ARG A 108 -11.67 2.36 23.90
C ARG A 108 -13.05 1.71 23.83
N LYS A 109 -13.12 0.37 23.93
CA LYS A 109 -14.32 -0.43 23.64
C LYS A 109 -14.88 -0.16 22.23
N GLU A 110 -13.99 0.12 21.30
CA GLU A 110 -14.24 0.44 19.89
C GLU A 110 -13.14 -0.19 19.04
N VAL A 111 -13.50 -0.62 17.84
CA VAL A 111 -12.55 -1.28 16.91
C VAL A 111 -12.13 -0.31 15.83
N ILE A 112 -10.84 0.04 15.87
CA ILE A 112 -10.18 0.88 14.88
C ILE A 112 -9.00 0.10 14.30
N PHE A 113 -8.98 -0.08 12.99
CA PHE A 113 -7.82 -0.61 12.29
C PHE A 113 -6.86 0.55 11.96
N GLY A 114 -6.03 0.91 12.94
CA GLY A 114 -5.17 2.09 12.92
C GLY A 114 -3.80 1.84 12.26
N ASP A 115 -3.05 2.91 12.05
CA ASP A 115 -1.70 2.90 11.47
C ASP A 115 -0.62 2.87 12.56
N TYR A 116 -0.70 1.87 13.41
CA TYR A 116 0.10 1.76 14.65
C TYR A 116 1.60 1.67 14.41
N TRP A 117 2.00 1.05 13.31
CA TRP A 117 3.40 0.90 12.95
C TRP A 117 4.06 2.26 12.65
N TYR A 118 3.37 3.12 11.93
CA TYR A 118 3.85 4.45 11.55
C TYR A 118 3.81 5.44 12.71
N GLU A 119 2.74 5.42 13.51
CA GLU A 119 2.55 6.33 14.66
C GLU A 119 3.68 6.20 15.70
N ASN A 120 4.22 5.00 15.88
CA ASN A 120 5.20 4.75 16.95
C ASN A 120 6.66 4.93 16.54
N GLY A 121 7.00 4.74 15.29
CA GLY A 121 8.40 4.78 14.80
C GLY A 121 8.66 5.89 13.78
N GLY A 122 7.63 6.43 13.15
CA GLY A 122 7.80 7.34 12.02
C GLY A 122 8.61 6.70 10.89
N ILE A 123 9.22 7.53 10.06
CA ILE A 123 10.19 7.05 9.06
C ILE A 123 11.50 6.71 9.78
N PRO A 124 12.03 5.48 9.66
CA PRO A 124 13.36 5.17 10.21
C PRO A 124 14.39 6.21 9.77
N THR A 125 15.18 6.71 10.72
CA THR A 125 16.12 7.82 10.47
C THR A 125 17.04 7.53 9.29
N ILE A 126 17.41 6.27 9.11
CA ILE A 126 18.26 5.80 8.00
C ILE A 126 17.56 6.01 6.64
N LEU A 127 16.27 5.62 6.53
CA LEU A 127 15.49 5.82 5.32
C LEU A 127 15.19 7.31 5.10
N ALA A 128 14.85 8.05 6.15
CA ALA A 128 14.61 9.48 6.08
C ALA A 128 15.85 10.26 5.55
N ASN A 129 17.03 9.90 6.01
CA ASN A 129 18.28 10.51 5.55
C ASN A 129 18.63 10.11 4.10
N TYR A 130 18.45 8.84 3.76
CA TYR A 130 18.63 8.36 2.39
C TYR A 130 17.71 9.12 1.42
N LEU A 131 16.44 9.22 1.75
CA LEU A 131 15.47 9.92 0.94
C LEU A 131 15.73 11.44 0.79
N LYS A 132 16.52 12.08 1.65
CA LYS A 132 16.91 13.51 1.47
C LYS A 132 17.83 13.74 0.28
N THR A 133 18.64 12.76 -0.07
CA THR A 133 19.71 12.86 -1.07
C THR A 133 19.44 12.06 -2.33
N HIS A 134 18.46 11.16 -2.31
CA HIS A 134 18.12 10.30 -3.44
C HIS A 134 16.70 10.57 -3.92
N GLN A 135 16.51 10.54 -5.23
CA GLN A 135 15.19 10.55 -5.84
C GLN A 135 14.63 9.12 -5.79
N PHE A 136 13.34 9.00 -5.52
CA PHE A 136 12.64 7.71 -5.60
C PHE A 136 11.75 7.65 -6.84
N ASP A 137 11.61 6.46 -7.42
CA ASP A 137 10.66 6.23 -8.50
C ASP A 137 9.30 5.90 -7.88
N ILE A 138 8.25 6.61 -8.27
CA ILE A 138 6.88 6.31 -7.84
C ILE A 138 6.45 4.89 -8.21
N CYS A 139 7.06 4.30 -9.24
CA CYS A 139 6.81 2.92 -9.64
C CYS A 139 7.25 1.90 -8.58
N ASP A 140 8.10 2.30 -7.62
CA ASP A 140 8.44 1.48 -6.45
C ASP A 140 7.29 1.45 -5.41
N TYR A 141 6.25 2.26 -5.61
CA TYR A 141 4.97 2.14 -4.91
C TYR A 141 4.08 1.14 -5.65
N SER A 142 4.46 -0.12 -5.65
CA SER A 142 3.73 -1.20 -6.34
C SER A 142 3.89 -2.53 -5.60
N ASP A 143 3.10 -3.51 -6.00
CA ASP A 143 3.16 -4.87 -5.46
C ASP A 143 4.03 -5.83 -6.31
N ASP A 144 4.72 -5.32 -7.33
CA ASP A 144 5.61 -6.09 -8.21
C ASP A 144 6.92 -5.34 -8.47
N ILE A 145 7.77 -5.35 -7.45
CA ILE A 145 9.07 -4.69 -7.46
C ILE A 145 10.13 -5.76 -7.63
N SER A 146 11.04 -5.58 -8.58
CA SER A 146 12.15 -6.51 -8.81
C SER A 146 13.49 -5.85 -8.50
N VAL A 147 14.35 -6.54 -7.75
CA VAL A 147 15.73 -6.15 -7.48
C VAL A 147 16.68 -7.27 -7.90
N ASN A 148 17.91 -6.92 -8.24
CA ASN A 148 18.94 -7.91 -8.54
C ASN A 148 19.23 -8.76 -7.30
N TYR A 149 19.39 -10.07 -7.46
CA TYR A 149 19.67 -10.99 -6.35
C TYR A 149 20.97 -10.64 -5.62
N TYR A 150 22.01 -10.26 -6.36
CA TYR A 150 23.28 -9.90 -5.76
C TYR A 150 23.16 -8.63 -4.90
N ASP A 151 22.50 -7.59 -5.40
CA ASP A 151 22.31 -6.32 -4.69
C ASP A 151 21.47 -6.52 -3.42
N PHE A 152 20.49 -7.40 -3.49
CA PHE A 152 19.66 -7.76 -2.34
C PHE A 152 20.43 -8.52 -1.26
N THR A 153 21.28 -9.46 -1.66
CA THR A 153 22.00 -10.34 -0.73
C THR A 153 23.31 -9.75 -0.22
N ASN A 154 23.88 -8.75 -0.92
CA ASN A 154 25.19 -8.20 -0.63
C ASN A 154 25.18 -6.64 -0.57
N PRO A 155 24.26 -5.98 0.16
CA PRO A 155 24.33 -4.54 0.32
C PRO A 155 25.59 -4.18 1.11
N VAL A 156 26.45 -3.35 0.52
CA VAL A 156 27.78 -3.03 1.10
C VAL A 156 27.69 -1.83 2.02
N THR A 157 27.26 -0.68 1.49
CA THR A 157 27.19 0.58 2.22
C THR A 157 25.81 1.24 2.07
N LEU A 158 25.52 2.22 2.93
CA LEU A 158 24.32 3.06 2.79
C LEU A 158 24.35 4.00 1.59
N LEU A 159 25.54 4.29 1.05
CA LEU A 159 25.69 5.17 -0.11
C LEU A 159 25.30 4.46 -1.41
N ASP A 160 25.53 3.15 -1.46
CA ASP A 160 25.40 2.36 -2.68
C ASP A 160 24.22 1.36 -2.62
N ILE A 161 23.48 1.33 -1.50
CA ILE A 161 22.36 0.41 -1.35
C ILE A 161 21.22 0.77 -2.31
N ASP A 162 20.68 -0.24 -2.99
CA ASP A 162 19.44 -0.06 -3.75
C ASP A 162 18.31 0.39 -2.82
N GLN A 163 17.59 1.44 -3.20
CA GLN A 163 16.48 2.00 -2.41
C GLN A 163 15.47 0.95 -1.99
N ARG A 164 15.11 0.02 -2.89
CA ARG A 164 14.12 -1.04 -2.64
C ARG A 164 14.62 -2.05 -1.62
N VAL A 165 15.93 -2.33 -1.64
CA VAL A 165 16.59 -3.18 -0.63
C VAL A 165 16.55 -2.49 0.74
N LEU A 166 16.84 -1.19 0.80
CA LEU A 166 16.75 -0.40 2.03
C LEU A 166 15.30 -0.36 2.55
N MET A 167 14.31 -0.16 1.67
CA MET A 167 12.89 -0.20 2.04
C MET A 167 12.46 -1.58 2.54
N CYS A 168 13.01 -2.67 1.99
CA CYS A 168 12.77 -4.02 2.50
C CYS A 168 13.39 -4.22 3.89
N GLN A 169 14.61 -3.78 4.11
CA GLN A 169 15.27 -3.86 5.42
C GLN A 169 14.59 -3.02 6.50
N THR A 170 13.98 -1.90 6.11
CA THR A 170 13.27 -1.01 7.02
C THR A 170 11.77 -1.34 7.18
N GLY A 171 11.29 -2.42 6.56
CA GLY A 171 9.94 -2.95 6.74
C GLY A 171 8.85 -2.32 5.86
N TYR A 172 9.20 -1.41 4.93
CA TYR A 172 8.24 -0.87 3.95
C TYR A 172 7.95 -1.83 2.80
N LEU A 173 8.91 -2.68 2.48
CA LEU A 173 8.76 -3.77 1.52
C LEU A 173 9.05 -5.09 2.21
N THR A 174 8.62 -6.17 1.59
CA THR A 174 8.88 -7.53 2.05
C THR A 174 9.13 -8.48 0.88
N LEU A 175 9.69 -9.64 1.15
CA LEU A 175 9.90 -10.67 0.14
C LEU A 175 8.55 -11.14 -0.43
N ASN A 176 8.49 -11.25 -1.74
CA ASN A 176 7.40 -11.89 -2.46
C ASN A 176 7.83 -13.21 -3.10
N SER A 177 9.00 -13.24 -3.74
CA SER A 177 9.62 -14.47 -4.25
C SER A 177 11.12 -14.27 -4.49
N VAL A 178 11.87 -15.35 -4.49
CA VAL A 178 13.30 -15.37 -4.79
C VAL A 178 13.54 -16.26 -5.99
N LEU A 179 14.12 -15.71 -7.06
CA LEU A 179 14.53 -16.43 -8.26
C LEU A 179 16.06 -16.42 -8.34
N GLN A 180 16.67 -17.32 -7.60
CA GLN A 180 18.13 -17.47 -7.56
C GLN A 180 18.69 -17.94 -8.92
N PRO A 181 19.82 -17.42 -9.37
CA PRO A 181 20.62 -16.32 -8.79
C PRO A 181 20.27 -14.95 -9.40
N TYR A 182 19.10 -14.78 -10.01
CA TYR A 182 18.82 -13.68 -10.91
C TYR A 182 18.18 -12.47 -10.22
N GLN A 183 17.05 -12.69 -9.55
CA GLN A 183 16.26 -11.59 -8.99
C GLN A 183 15.49 -11.97 -7.73
N VAL A 184 15.16 -10.95 -6.95
CA VAL A 184 14.25 -11.00 -5.82
C VAL A 184 13.06 -10.11 -6.15
N LYS A 185 11.85 -10.64 -5.97
CA LYS A 185 10.62 -9.85 -6.05
C LYS A 185 10.22 -9.40 -4.67
N LEU A 186 9.87 -8.12 -4.57
CA LEU A 186 9.41 -7.46 -3.36
C LEU A 186 7.99 -6.95 -3.55
N ARG A 187 7.28 -6.75 -2.44
CA ARG A 187 5.95 -6.15 -2.41
C ARG A 187 5.74 -5.37 -1.12
N ILE A 188 4.73 -4.52 -1.09
CA ILE A 188 4.25 -3.90 0.15
C ILE A 188 3.57 -4.98 0.99
N PRO A 189 3.88 -5.14 2.29
CA PRO A 189 3.37 -6.27 3.07
C PRO A 189 1.86 -6.23 3.30
N ASN A 190 1.28 -5.07 3.62
CA ASN A 190 -0.11 -4.93 4.06
C ASN A 190 -0.62 -3.50 3.90
N ASN A 191 -1.90 -3.28 4.25
CA ASN A 191 -2.56 -1.99 4.10
C ASN A 191 -2.00 -0.91 5.03
N GLU A 192 -1.62 -1.25 6.26
CA GLU A 192 -0.99 -0.31 7.21
C GLU A 192 0.30 0.28 6.62
N VAL A 193 1.19 -0.57 6.13
CA VAL A 193 2.45 -0.14 5.52
C VAL A 193 2.22 0.58 4.20
N LYS A 194 1.20 0.18 3.44
CA LYS A 194 0.81 0.87 2.21
C LYS A 194 0.43 2.32 2.47
N ARG A 195 -0.38 2.58 3.51
CA ARG A 195 -0.72 3.95 3.95
C ARG A 195 0.50 4.70 4.48
N ALA A 196 1.33 4.06 5.29
CA ALA A 196 2.57 4.66 5.80
C ALA A 196 3.52 5.07 4.66
N LEU A 197 3.73 4.21 3.67
CA LEU A 197 4.56 4.51 2.51
C LEU A 197 3.96 5.63 1.65
N ALA A 198 2.64 5.61 1.46
CA ALA A 198 1.94 6.68 0.77
C ALA A 198 2.11 8.04 1.47
N ALA A 199 2.04 8.08 2.80
CA ALA A 199 2.27 9.29 3.58
C ALA A 199 3.70 9.82 3.40
N VAL A 200 4.70 8.92 3.38
CA VAL A 200 6.10 9.27 3.10
C VAL A 200 6.25 9.92 1.72
N PHE A 201 5.72 9.29 0.69
CA PHE A 201 5.81 9.78 -0.68
C PHE A 201 5.00 11.07 -0.86
N SER A 202 3.77 11.10 -0.35
CA SER A 202 2.90 12.27 -0.43
C SER A 202 3.51 13.50 0.25
N SER A 203 4.15 13.34 1.40
CA SER A 203 4.80 14.43 2.10
C SER A 203 5.91 15.10 1.27
N ARG A 204 6.50 14.39 0.35
CA ARG A 204 7.55 14.89 -0.55
C ARG A 204 6.99 15.46 -1.85
N ILE A 205 6.05 14.73 -2.45
CA ILE A 205 5.52 15.04 -3.77
C ILE A 205 4.45 16.12 -3.68
N PHE A 206 3.52 15.99 -2.72
CA PHE A 206 2.28 16.77 -2.67
C PHE A 206 2.15 17.68 -1.44
N SER A 207 3.19 17.82 -0.59
CA SER A 207 3.07 18.59 0.66
C SER A 207 2.65 20.05 0.43
N SER A 208 3.16 20.68 -0.61
CA SER A 208 2.78 22.05 -0.96
C SER A 208 1.32 22.10 -1.41
N TYR A 209 0.92 21.22 -2.31
CA TYR A 209 -0.43 21.15 -2.86
C TYR A 209 -1.48 20.90 -1.78
N ILE A 210 -1.28 19.88 -0.93
CA ILE A 210 -2.22 19.54 0.15
C ILE A 210 -2.44 20.69 1.13
N LYS A 211 -1.39 21.48 1.40
CA LYS A 211 -1.48 22.65 2.28
C LYS A 211 -2.25 23.82 1.64
N THR A 212 -2.14 23.98 0.33
CA THR A 212 -2.74 25.12 -0.40
C THR A 212 -4.13 24.84 -0.98
N SER A 213 -4.56 23.58 -0.96
CA SER A 213 -5.84 23.13 -1.49
C SER A 213 -6.63 22.35 -0.42
N PRO A 214 -7.13 23.00 0.64
CA PRO A 214 -7.77 22.31 1.77
C PRO A 214 -9.06 21.59 1.37
N ASP A 215 -9.75 22.05 0.34
CA ASP A 215 -11.10 21.61 -0.06
C ASP A 215 -11.08 20.41 -1.02
N PHE A 216 -9.90 19.90 -1.39
CA PHE A 216 -9.81 18.80 -2.36
C PHE A 216 -10.59 17.55 -1.92
N ARG A 217 -10.66 17.27 -0.60
CA ARG A 217 -11.43 16.12 -0.07
C ARG A 217 -12.91 16.26 -0.35
N ASP A 218 -13.47 17.45 -0.21
CA ASP A 218 -14.89 17.72 -0.45
C ASP A 218 -15.25 17.54 -1.92
N ILE A 219 -14.34 17.89 -2.82
CA ILE A 219 -14.49 17.67 -4.26
C ILE A 219 -14.64 16.18 -4.57
N PHE A 220 -13.77 15.33 -4.03
CA PHE A 220 -13.88 13.88 -4.22
C PHE A 220 -15.08 13.29 -3.48
N CYS A 221 -15.49 13.87 -2.36
CA CYS A 221 -16.64 13.41 -1.58
C CYS A 221 -17.98 13.73 -2.24
N SER A 222 -18.15 14.91 -2.86
CA SER A 222 -19.45 15.43 -3.29
C SER A 222 -19.47 16.12 -4.67
N GLY A 223 -18.30 16.36 -5.29
CA GLY A 223 -18.19 17.00 -6.60
C GLY A 223 -18.73 16.15 -7.75
N ASN A 224 -19.01 16.77 -8.88
CA ASN A 224 -19.36 16.10 -10.12
C ASN A 224 -18.11 15.59 -10.88
N ALA A 225 -18.28 14.98 -12.05
CA ALA A 225 -17.18 14.45 -12.86
C ALA A 225 -16.17 15.53 -13.26
N ASP A 226 -16.66 16.70 -13.67
CA ASP A 226 -15.83 17.83 -14.13
C ASP A 226 -14.98 18.39 -12.95
N ASP A 227 -15.58 18.49 -11.77
CA ASP A 227 -14.88 18.93 -10.56
C ASP A 227 -13.75 17.98 -10.19
N ILE A 228 -14.03 16.67 -10.22
CA ILE A 228 -13.05 15.62 -9.90
C ILE A 228 -11.90 15.63 -10.90
N VAL A 229 -12.19 15.68 -12.19
CA VAL A 229 -11.17 15.72 -13.25
C VAL A 229 -10.33 16.99 -13.15
N SER A 230 -10.97 18.13 -12.91
CA SER A 230 -10.28 19.40 -12.71
C SER A 230 -9.33 19.35 -11.52
N GLU A 231 -9.74 18.70 -10.43
CA GLU A 231 -8.91 18.54 -9.24
C GLU A 231 -7.72 17.59 -9.47
N LEU A 232 -7.95 16.46 -10.16
CA LEU A 232 -6.88 15.57 -10.58
C LEU A 232 -5.87 16.30 -11.47
N ASN A 233 -6.33 17.07 -12.43
CA ASN A 233 -5.47 17.87 -13.31
C ASN A 233 -4.67 18.92 -12.53
N ARG A 234 -5.28 19.60 -11.56
CA ARG A 234 -4.56 20.54 -10.68
C ARG A 234 -3.45 19.83 -9.87
N MET A 235 -3.76 18.65 -9.34
CA MET A 235 -2.80 17.85 -8.62
C MET A 235 -1.62 17.45 -9.53
N PHE A 236 -1.88 16.93 -10.73
CA PHE A 236 -0.81 16.57 -11.68
C PHE A 236 -0.01 17.78 -12.14
N ASN A 237 -0.64 18.94 -12.37
CA ASN A 237 0.06 20.18 -12.73
C ASN A 237 0.96 20.72 -11.61
N SER A 238 0.77 20.29 -10.38
CA SER A 238 1.65 20.64 -9.25
C SER A 238 2.96 19.85 -9.23
N LEU A 239 3.08 18.80 -10.04
CA LEU A 239 4.26 17.93 -10.09
C LEU A 239 5.39 18.55 -10.91
N SER A 240 6.63 18.43 -10.41
CA SER A 240 7.83 18.64 -11.22
C SER A 240 8.09 17.39 -12.06
N TYR A 241 7.77 17.42 -13.35
CA TYR A 241 7.92 16.27 -14.24
C TYR A 241 9.37 15.80 -14.44
N GLU A 242 10.34 16.65 -14.19
CA GLU A 242 11.76 16.25 -14.20
C GLU A 242 12.09 15.34 -13.01
N GLN A 243 11.50 15.63 -11.86
CA GLN A 243 11.70 14.87 -10.64
C GLN A 243 10.73 13.68 -10.53
N TYR A 244 9.51 13.84 -11.02
CA TYR A 244 8.41 12.89 -10.88
C TYR A 244 7.80 12.55 -12.25
N PRO A 245 8.51 11.80 -13.12
CA PRO A 245 8.05 11.51 -14.47
C PRO A 245 6.82 10.61 -14.47
N ILE A 246 5.88 10.92 -15.35
CA ILE A 246 4.72 10.07 -15.63
C ILE A 246 5.03 9.26 -16.89
N LYS A 247 5.19 7.95 -16.74
CA LYS A 247 5.68 7.06 -17.81
C LYS A 247 4.60 6.18 -18.43
N ASN A 248 3.58 5.83 -17.66
CA ASN A 248 2.56 4.85 -18.04
C ASN A 248 1.38 4.88 -17.07
N GLU A 249 0.37 4.03 -17.31
CA GLU A 249 -0.81 3.87 -16.47
C GLU A 249 -0.49 3.58 -15.00
N LYS A 250 0.50 2.71 -14.73
CA LYS A 250 0.92 2.38 -13.36
C LYS A 250 1.44 3.60 -12.61
N SER A 251 2.21 4.47 -13.27
CA SER A 251 2.69 5.70 -12.62
C SER A 251 1.56 6.68 -12.34
N VAL A 252 0.56 6.81 -13.22
CA VAL A 252 -0.63 7.62 -12.98
C VAL A 252 -1.42 7.10 -11.76
N GLN A 253 -1.69 5.79 -11.72
CA GLN A 253 -2.36 5.15 -10.59
C GLN A 253 -1.60 5.38 -9.28
N ALA A 254 -0.28 5.20 -9.27
CA ALA A 254 0.55 5.36 -8.09
C ALA A 254 0.51 6.80 -7.56
N TYR A 255 0.61 7.82 -8.43
CA TYR A 255 0.49 9.22 -8.02
C TYR A 255 -0.86 9.53 -7.38
N ILE A 256 -1.96 9.12 -8.02
CA ILE A 256 -3.31 9.34 -7.48
C ILE A 256 -3.46 8.62 -6.14
N HIS A 257 -3.00 7.38 -6.05
CA HIS A 257 -3.11 6.58 -4.84
C HIS A 257 -2.32 7.19 -3.66
N VAL A 258 -1.07 7.59 -3.92
CA VAL A 258 -0.22 8.27 -2.95
C VAL A 258 -0.81 9.61 -2.52
N PHE A 259 -1.37 10.38 -3.44
CA PHE A 259 -2.05 11.63 -3.14
C PHE A 259 -3.25 11.43 -2.22
N MET A 260 -4.13 10.49 -2.59
CA MET A 260 -5.34 10.21 -1.85
C MET A 260 -5.07 9.68 -0.44
N LEU A 261 -4.21 8.67 -0.30
CA LEU A 261 -3.85 8.12 1.01
C LEU A 261 -3.10 9.13 1.87
N GLY A 262 -2.13 9.85 1.30
CA GLY A 262 -1.41 10.91 2.00
C GLY A 262 -2.29 12.10 2.38
N GLY A 263 -3.40 12.30 1.64
CA GLY A 263 -4.45 13.24 1.96
C GLY A 263 -5.49 12.71 2.98
N ASN A 264 -5.29 11.54 3.57
CA ASN A 264 -6.24 10.88 4.49
C ASN A 264 -7.63 10.68 3.86
N MET A 265 -7.68 10.28 2.60
CA MET A 265 -8.93 9.94 1.93
C MET A 265 -9.25 8.45 2.09
N PRO A 266 -10.53 8.06 2.15
CA PRO A 266 -10.96 6.67 2.41
C PRO A 266 -10.79 5.80 1.15
N VAL A 267 -9.55 5.61 0.72
CA VAL A 267 -9.20 4.77 -0.44
C VAL A 267 -9.25 3.31 -0.03
N ARG A 268 -10.07 2.52 -0.70
CA ARG A 268 -9.94 1.08 -0.71
C ARG A 268 -9.17 0.68 -1.96
N THR A 269 -8.01 0.10 -1.76
CA THR A 269 -7.27 -0.54 -2.84
C THR A 269 -7.80 -1.94 -3.01
N GLU A 270 -8.09 -2.29 -4.29
CA GLU A 270 -8.16 -3.68 -4.71
C GLU A 270 -9.24 -4.55 -4.08
N ILE A 271 -10.51 -4.11 -4.17
CA ILE A 271 -11.58 -5.08 -4.03
C ILE A 271 -11.53 -5.97 -5.28
N GLN A 272 -10.95 -7.15 -5.14
CA GLN A 272 -11.12 -8.21 -6.14
C GLN A 272 -12.60 -8.58 -6.17
N SER A 273 -13.31 -8.14 -7.19
CA SER A 273 -14.57 -8.78 -7.54
C SER A 273 -14.27 -10.07 -8.29
N ALA A 274 -15.18 -11.03 -8.28
CA ALA A 274 -15.06 -12.26 -9.07
C ALA A 274 -14.84 -12.00 -10.58
N THR A 275 -15.06 -10.76 -11.06
CA THR A 275 -15.04 -10.35 -12.46
C THR A 275 -13.94 -9.35 -12.81
N GLY A 276 -13.13 -8.90 -11.84
CA GLY A 276 -12.01 -7.96 -12.09
C GLY A 276 -11.76 -6.97 -10.96
N ARG A 277 -10.83 -6.04 -11.17
CA ARG A 277 -10.31 -5.10 -10.19
C ARG A 277 -10.44 -3.68 -10.74
N ALA A 278 -11.09 -2.78 -10.02
CA ALA A 278 -11.08 -1.35 -10.33
C ALA A 278 -9.74 -0.74 -9.88
N ASP A 279 -9.28 0.27 -10.61
CA ASP A 279 -7.99 0.88 -10.32
C ASP A 279 -7.98 1.63 -8.98
N ILE A 280 -9.02 2.41 -8.71
CA ILE A 280 -9.15 3.17 -7.45
C ILE A 280 -10.60 3.20 -7.02
N ILE A 281 -10.86 2.89 -5.76
CA ILE A 281 -12.18 3.01 -5.13
C ILE A 281 -12.05 3.89 -3.90
N LEU A 282 -12.84 4.95 -3.85
CA LEU A 282 -13.04 5.79 -2.68
C LEU A 282 -14.40 5.50 -2.07
N GLU A 283 -14.45 5.21 -0.77
CA GLU A 283 -15.69 4.87 -0.10
C GLU A 283 -16.04 5.88 0.99
N TYR A 284 -16.97 6.75 0.67
CA TYR A 284 -17.54 7.72 1.60
C TYR A 284 -18.84 7.22 2.22
N ASP A 285 -19.32 7.87 3.29
CA ASP A 285 -20.57 7.49 3.95
C ASP A 285 -21.79 7.55 3.01
N LYS A 286 -21.82 8.57 2.15
CA LYS A 286 -22.96 8.87 1.27
C LYS A 286 -22.82 8.37 -0.16
N ARG A 287 -21.60 8.13 -0.65
CA ARG A 287 -21.35 7.64 -2.02
C ARG A 287 -20.07 6.83 -2.12
N ARG A 288 -19.97 6.07 -3.19
CA ARG A 288 -18.75 5.43 -3.66
C ARG A 288 -18.29 6.09 -4.94
N LEU A 289 -17.01 6.38 -5.06
CA LEU A 289 -16.38 6.84 -6.29
C LEU A 289 -15.45 5.74 -6.81
N ILE A 290 -15.66 5.32 -8.05
CA ILE A 290 -14.88 4.29 -8.75
C ILE A 290 -14.21 4.95 -9.93
N LEU A 291 -12.88 4.88 -9.98
CA LEU A 291 -12.07 5.41 -11.06
C LEU A 291 -11.41 4.25 -11.80
N GLU A 292 -11.64 4.19 -13.11
CA GLU A 292 -10.92 3.32 -14.04
C GLU A 292 -10.03 4.19 -14.91
N LEU A 293 -8.72 3.91 -14.89
CA LEU A 293 -7.70 4.75 -15.48
C LEU A 293 -7.13 4.11 -16.73
N LYS A 294 -6.84 4.91 -17.74
CA LYS A 294 -6.05 4.53 -18.90
C LYS A 294 -5.01 5.60 -19.20
N TYR A 295 -3.92 5.18 -19.78
CA TYR A 295 -2.85 6.05 -20.26
C TYR A 295 -2.80 5.99 -21.79
N ALA A 296 -2.81 7.15 -22.42
CA ALA A 296 -2.62 7.30 -23.86
C ALA A 296 -1.30 8.02 -24.11
N GLU A 297 -0.46 7.49 -25.00
CA GLU A 297 0.81 8.16 -25.35
C GLU A 297 0.59 9.38 -26.24
N THR A 298 -0.48 9.35 -27.03
CA THR A 298 -0.84 10.41 -27.98
C THR A 298 -2.32 10.77 -27.87
N GLU A 299 -2.69 11.95 -28.36
CA GLU A 299 -4.10 12.39 -28.43
C GLU A 299 -4.97 11.42 -29.24
N ASP A 300 -4.45 10.89 -30.34
CA ASP A 300 -5.19 10.00 -31.25
C ASP A 300 -5.63 8.69 -30.56
N ASP A 301 -4.92 8.25 -29.52
CA ASP A 301 -5.23 7.05 -28.77
C ASP A 301 -6.29 7.28 -27.67
N CYS A 302 -6.54 8.54 -27.28
CA CYS A 302 -7.36 8.86 -26.12
C CYS A 302 -8.80 8.33 -26.24
N GLU A 303 -9.45 8.53 -27.37
CA GLU A 303 -10.82 8.07 -27.61
C GLU A 303 -10.96 6.53 -27.55
N LYS A 304 -9.96 5.82 -28.08
CA LYS A 304 -9.91 4.36 -28.00
C LYS A 304 -9.77 3.90 -26.55
N LYS A 305 -8.85 4.53 -25.81
CA LYS A 305 -8.59 4.23 -24.40
C LYS A 305 -9.79 4.54 -23.51
N LEU A 306 -10.54 5.60 -23.82
CA LEU A 306 -11.76 5.94 -23.09
C LEU A 306 -12.84 4.85 -23.26
N ARG A 307 -13.00 4.33 -24.48
CA ARG A 307 -13.93 3.21 -24.74
C ARG A 307 -13.50 1.96 -23.96
N GLU A 308 -12.22 1.61 -24.00
CA GLU A 308 -11.66 0.48 -23.24
C GLU A 308 -11.98 0.59 -21.74
N ALA A 309 -11.75 1.79 -21.14
CA ALA A 309 -12.04 2.05 -19.73
C ALA A 309 -13.54 1.91 -19.41
N ALA A 310 -14.40 2.51 -20.22
CA ALA A 310 -15.85 2.45 -20.02
C ALA A 310 -16.41 1.01 -20.16
N GLU A 311 -15.90 0.23 -21.10
CA GLU A 311 -16.23 -1.19 -21.27
C GLU A 311 -15.77 -2.02 -20.07
N GLN A 312 -14.59 -1.75 -19.52
CA GLN A 312 -14.10 -2.40 -18.31
C GLN A 312 -15.02 -2.15 -17.09
N ILE A 313 -15.44 -0.93 -16.86
CA ILE A 313 -16.39 -0.60 -15.79
C ILE A 313 -17.68 -1.38 -15.94
N THR A 314 -18.23 -1.42 -17.15
CA THR A 314 -19.51 -2.08 -17.44
C THR A 314 -19.41 -3.61 -17.33
N SER A 315 -18.38 -4.21 -17.92
CA SER A 315 -18.20 -5.67 -17.97
C SER A 315 -17.86 -6.29 -16.62
N ARG A 316 -17.11 -5.57 -15.78
CA ARG A 316 -16.61 -6.06 -14.49
C ARG A 316 -17.57 -5.80 -13.33
N LYS A 317 -18.71 -5.16 -13.56
CA LYS A 317 -19.76 -4.87 -12.55
C LYS A 317 -19.20 -4.36 -11.22
N TYR A 318 -18.29 -3.41 -11.30
CA TYR A 318 -17.66 -2.85 -10.11
C TYR A 318 -18.71 -2.28 -9.14
N GLY A 319 -18.70 -2.80 -7.92
CA GLY A 319 -19.54 -2.29 -6.83
C GLY A 319 -20.89 -2.95 -6.64
N ASP A 320 -21.30 -3.92 -7.48
CA ASP A 320 -22.62 -4.58 -7.40
C ASP A 320 -22.74 -5.58 -6.22
N THR A 321 -21.64 -5.93 -5.56
CA THR A 321 -21.59 -6.95 -4.48
C THR A 321 -21.64 -6.38 -3.06
N LEU A 322 -21.70 -5.05 -2.89
CA LEU A 322 -21.70 -4.39 -1.57
C LEU A 322 -23.00 -3.60 -1.34
N PRO A 323 -23.41 -3.33 -0.07
CA PRO A 323 -24.66 -2.67 0.23
C PRO A 323 -24.80 -1.34 -0.52
N VAL A 324 -26.03 -1.09 -0.98
CA VAL A 324 -26.46 -0.09 -1.95
C VAL A 324 -26.12 1.33 -1.52
N LYS A 325 -24.88 1.78 -1.81
CA LYS A 325 -24.55 3.22 -1.83
C LYS A 325 -24.55 3.69 -3.28
N PRO A 326 -25.01 4.91 -3.58
CA PRO A 326 -24.88 5.47 -4.91
C PRO A 326 -23.40 5.42 -5.35
N ALA A 327 -23.11 4.82 -6.49
CA ALA A 327 -21.77 4.73 -7.03
C ALA A 327 -21.63 5.66 -8.23
N MET A 328 -20.69 6.60 -8.17
CA MET A 328 -20.22 7.35 -9.31
C MET A 328 -19.05 6.57 -9.93
N LYS A 329 -19.14 6.24 -11.20
CA LYS A 329 -18.13 5.46 -11.93
C LYS A 329 -17.56 6.33 -13.04
N LEU A 330 -16.26 6.59 -13.01
CA LEU A 330 -15.57 7.43 -13.99
C LEU A 330 -14.52 6.63 -14.76
N ALA A 331 -14.67 6.61 -16.07
CA ALA A 331 -13.62 6.22 -17.00
C ALA A 331 -12.76 7.45 -17.30
N LEU A 332 -11.45 7.36 -17.09
CA LEU A 332 -10.52 8.48 -17.19
C LEU A 332 -9.34 8.10 -18.07
N VAL A 333 -8.95 8.99 -18.99
CA VAL A 333 -7.76 8.82 -19.82
C VAL A 333 -6.77 9.94 -19.56
N PHE A 334 -5.60 9.58 -19.09
CA PHE A 334 -4.47 10.49 -18.97
C PHE A 334 -3.74 10.58 -20.30
N ASN A 335 -3.70 11.76 -20.90
CA ASN A 335 -2.94 12.04 -22.10
C ASN A 335 -1.47 12.31 -21.73
N GLY A 336 -0.58 11.41 -22.10
CA GLY A 336 0.84 11.45 -21.83
C GLY A 336 1.66 12.32 -22.79
N ASP A 337 1.06 12.92 -23.82
CA ASP A 337 1.78 13.87 -24.71
C ASP A 337 2.48 14.92 -23.85
N SER A 338 3.76 15.13 -24.12
CA SER A 338 4.61 16.02 -23.33
C SER A 338 4.10 17.49 -23.24
N ARG A 339 3.26 17.90 -24.17
CA ARG A 339 2.62 19.22 -24.20
C ARG A 339 1.30 19.29 -23.44
N VAL A 340 0.71 18.15 -23.07
CA VAL A 340 -0.62 18.04 -22.45
C VAL A 340 -0.53 17.58 -21.00
N ARG A 341 -0.16 16.32 -20.77
CA ARG A 341 0.03 15.69 -19.45
C ARG A 341 -1.13 15.91 -18.47
N GLN A 342 -2.34 15.62 -18.93
CA GLN A 342 -3.59 15.83 -18.19
C GLN A 342 -4.63 14.76 -18.54
N PHE A 343 -5.66 14.63 -17.69
CA PHE A 343 -6.88 13.94 -18.06
C PHE A 343 -7.67 14.80 -19.03
N THR A 344 -7.67 14.43 -20.30
CA THR A 344 -8.36 15.14 -21.38
C THR A 344 -9.66 14.48 -21.79
N HIS A 345 -9.75 13.16 -21.62
CA HIS A 345 -10.90 12.37 -21.99
C HIS A 345 -11.44 11.63 -20.78
N TYR A 346 -12.71 11.82 -20.48
CA TYR A 346 -13.39 11.14 -19.37
C TYR A 346 -14.87 10.97 -19.64
N LYS A 347 -15.47 9.99 -18.95
CA LYS A 347 -16.89 9.69 -19.06
C LYS A 347 -17.41 9.10 -17.75
N GLU A 348 -18.55 9.62 -17.29
CA GLU A 348 -19.34 8.95 -16.27
C GLU A 348 -20.07 7.75 -16.88
N VAL A 349 -19.94 6.59 -16.25
CA VAL A 349 -20.52 5.32 -16.72
C VAL A 349 -21.65 4.93 -15.76
N CYS A 350 -22.85 4.78 -16.28
CA CYS A 350 -24.06 4.44 -15.52
C CYS A 350 -24.11 2.94 -15.16
#